data_3551881c972dcc25f9ec56a8a0dee6ef
#
_entry.id   3551881c972dcc25f9ec56a8a0dee6ef
#
_cell.length_a   1.000
_cell.length_b   1.000
_cell.length_c   1.000
_cell.angle_alpha   90.00
_cell.angle_beta   90.00
_cell.angle_gamma   90.00
#
_symmetry.space_group_name_H-M   'P 1'
#
loop_
_entity.id
_entity.type
_entity.pdbx_description
1 polymer ?
#
loop_
_entity_poly.entity_id
_entity_poly.type
_entity_poly.pdbx_seq_one_letter_code
_entity_poly.pdbx_strand_id
1 'polypeptide(L)'
;MIIFGILMIVCGFSCMFTPLTTFLDAGYFIVILVAVYGVIGIIKAIGEKRFGVGFVFSILSVIFGAAVLFFPKLMLLADGVLIYMAAAWFVLQGIVSVLTAVTLTKATGSKLWILHLIIGIIGILLGCYSFFHPALVAVSIGFLLGFYFVETGFAMLFSSVKNG
;
A
#
# COMPACT_ATOMS: atom_id res chain seq x y z
N MET A 1 -22.16 -9.53 10.37
CA MET A 1 -20.90 -9.84 9.69
C MET A 1 -21.08 -10.22 8.23
N ILE A 2 -22.12 -10.99 7.86
CA ILE A 2 -22.37 -11.43 6.47
C ILE A 2 -22.52 -10.24 5.51
N ILE A 3 -23.32 -9.23 5.87
CA ILE A 3 -23.54 -8.03 5.02
C ILE A 3 -22.20 -7.31 4.73
N PHE A 4 -21.34 -7.21 5.73
CA PHE A 4 -20.02 -6.58 5.56
C PHE A 4 -19.11 -7.39 4.63
N GLY A 5 -19.14 -8.73 4.72
CA GLY A 5 -18.40 -9.61 3.82
C GLY A 5 -18.84 -9.47 2.37
N ILE A 6 -20.17 -9.40 2.13
CA ILE A 6 -20.73 -9.19 0.78
C ILE A 6 -20.32 -7.81 0.24
N LEU A 7 -20.43 -6.75 1.05
CA LEU A 7 -20.00 -5.41 0.65
C LEU A 7 -18.53 -5.37 0.28
N MET A 8 -17.65 -6.02 1.05
CA MET A 8 -16.23 -6.12 0.76
C MET A 8 -15.96 -6.83 -0.57
N ILE A 9 -16.66 -7.92 -0.87
CA ILE A 9 -16.53 -8.64 -2.14
C ILE A 9 -16.94 -7.76 -3.30
N VAL A 10 -18.10 -7.11 -3.23
CA VAL A 10 -18.60 -6.21 -4.28
C VAL A 10 -17.64 -5.04 -4.50
N CYS A 11 -17.16 -4.44 -3.41
CA CYS A 11 -16.18 -3.36 -3.47
C CYS A 11 -14.86 -3.81 -4.10
N GLY A 12 -14.37 -5.00 -3.73
CA GLY A 12 -13.15 -5.59 -4.28
C GLY A 12 -13.26 -5.86 -5.78
N PHE A 13 -14.37 -6.41 -6.25
CA PHE A 13 -14.62 -6.56 -7.68
C PHE A 13 -14.68 -5.22 -8.41
N SER A 14 -15.35 -4.22 -7.85
CA SER A 14 -15.36 -2.86 -8.40
C SER A 14 -13.95 -2.30 -8.55
N CYS A 15 -13.10 -2.44 -7.52
CA CYS A 15 -11.70 -2.03 -7.55
C CYS A 15 -10.88 -2.74 -8.65
N MET A 16 -11.18 -4.01 -8.94
CA MET A 16 -10.51 -4.76 -10.01
C MET A 16 -10.91 -4.29 -11.41
N PHE A 17 -12.13 -3.77 -11.59
CA PHE A 17 -12.54 -3.19 -12.87
C PHE A 17 -11.96 -1.80 -13.12
N THR A 18 -11.67 -1.04 -12.08
CA THR A 18 -11.14 0.33 -12.19
C THR A 18 -9.90 0.51 -11.31
N PRO A 19 -8.81 -0.24 -11.55
CA PRO A 19 -7.68 -0.29 -10.64
C PRO A 19 -6.91 1.04 -10.54
N LEU A 20 -6.86 1.83 -11.62
CA LEU A 20 -6.19 3.12 -11.62
C LEU A 20 -6.92 4.14 -10.75
N THR A 21 -8.25 4.24 -10.88
CA THR A 21 -9.06 5.12 -10.03
C THR A 21 -9.02 4.66 -8.58
N THR A 22 -9.06 3.36 -8.33
CA THR A 22 -8.90 2.80 -6.98
C THR A 22 -7.59 3.22 -6.33
N PHE A 23 -6.48 3.23 -7.08
CA PHE A 23 -5.20 3.71 -6.57
C PHE A 23 -5.25 5.19 -6.20
N LEU A 24 -5.79 6.04 -7.09
CA LEU A 24 -5.93 7.48 -6.84
C LEU A 24 -6.86 7.76 -5.64
N ASP A 25 -7.98 7.06 -5.54
CA ASP A 25 -8.92 7.19 -4.43
C ASP A 25 -8.29 6.74 -3.10
N ALA A 26 -7.48 5.67 -3.13
CA ALA A 26 -6.73 5.22 -1.96
C ALA A 26 -5.70 6.26 -1.51
N GLY A 27 -5.05 6.96 -2.45
CA GLY A 27 -4.16 8.09 -2.17
C GLY A 27 -4.88 9.21 -1.43
N TYR A 28 -6.06 9.64 -1.89
CA TYR A 28 -6.89 10.63 -1.19
C TYR A 28 -7.27 10.18 0.22
N PHE A 29 -7.66 8.91 0.37
CA PHE A 29 -8.01 8.37 1.67
C PHE A 29 -6.84 8.40 2.65
N ILE A 30 -5.62 8.04 2.19
CA ILE A 30 -4.41 8.10 3.01
C ILE A 30 -4.10 9.54 3.44
N VAL A 31 -4.23 10.53 2.53
CA VAL A 31 -4.01 11.95 2.86
C VAL A 31 -4.99 12.44 3.91
N ILE A 32 -6.26 12.05 3.81
CA ILE A 32 -7.26 12.39 4.82
C ILE A 32 -6.89 11.78 6.18
N LEU A 33 -6.47 10.52 6.22
CA LEU A 33 -6.02 9.87 7.45
C LEU A 33 -4.81 10.58 8.07
N VAL A 34 -3.83 10.99 7.25
CA VAL A 34 -2.65 11.75 7.71
C VAL A 34 -3.06 13.10 8.29
N ALA A 35 -4.00 13.80 7.66
CA ALA A 35 -4.53 15.06 8.18
C ALA A 35 -5.25 14.88 9.53
N VAL A 36 -6.12 13.87 9.62
CA VAL A 36 -6.84 13.52 10.87
C VAL A 36 -5.86 13.13 11.98
N TYR A 37 -4.87 12.31 11.66
CA TYR A 37 -3.81 11.92 12.60
C TYR A 37 -3.05 13.16 13.12
N GLY A 38 -2.73 14.10 12.23
CA GLY A 38 -2.09 15.37 12.60
C GLY A 38 -2.96 16.19 13.56
N VAL A 39 -4.27 16.32 13.29
CA VAL A 39 -5.21 17.03 14.17
C VAL A 39 -5.27 16.38 15.56
N ILE A 40 -5.42 15.06 15.61
CA ILE A 40 -5.44 14.30 16.87
C ILE A 40 -4.12 14.49 17.63
N GLY A 41 -2.98 14.46 16.94
CA GLY A 41 -1.66 14.68 17.54
C GLY A 41 -1.50 16.08 18.13
N ILE A 42 -2.04 17.12 17.49
CA ILE A 42 -2.05 18.49 18.03
C ILE A 42 -2.90 18.56 19.29
N ILE A 43 -4.13 18.02 19.26
CA ILE A 43 -5.04 18.02 20.40
C ILE A 43 -4.38 17.31 21.60
N LYS A 44 -3.76 16.16 21.36
CA LYS A 44 -3.05 15.39 22.39
C LYS A 44 -1.88 16.16 22.99
N ALA A 45 -1.03 16.77 22.12
CA ALA A 45 0.12 17.55 22.57
C ALA A 45 -0.26 18.78 23.42
N ILE A 46 -1.37 19.43 23.08
CA ILE A 46 -1.92 20.53 23.88
C ILE A 46 -2.44 20.04 25.21
N GLY A 47 -3.17 18.90 25.24
CA GLY A 47 -3.71 18.32 26.47
C GLY A 47 -2.62 17.85 27.43
N GLU A 48 -1.55 17.26 26.92
CA GLU A 48 -0.42 16.75 27.72
C GLU A 48 0.66 17.82 27.97
N LYS A 49 0.53 19.04 27.43
CA LYS A 49 1.52 20.13 27.47
C LYS A 49 2.91 19.68 27.00
N ARG A 50 2.99 18.68 26.09
CA ARG A 50 4.21 18.08 25.57
C ARG A 50 4.48 18.64 24.15
N PHE A 51 5.22 19.76 24.10
CA PHE A 51 5.63 20.38 22.84
C PHE A 51 7.00 19.80 22.41
N GLY A 52 7.01 18.58 21.89
CA GLY A 52 8.21 17.91 21.42
C GLY A 52 8.19 17.72 19.89
N VAL A 53 9.12 16.89 19.41
CA VAL A 53 9.25 16.54 17.97
C VAL A 53 7.91 16.03 17.39
N GLY A 54 7.12 15.27 18.17
CA GLY A 54 5.81 14.78 17.75
C GLY A 54 4.80 15.88 17.45
N PHE A 55 4.83 17.00 18.19
CA PHE A 55 3.98 18.15 17.93
C PHE A 55 4.31 18.81 16.59
N VAL A 56 5.60 18.97 16.28
CA VAL A 56 6.05 19.50 14.98
C VAL A 56 5.59 18.60 13.82
N PHE A 57 5.76 17.30 13.96
CA PHE A 57 5.26 16.34 12.95
C PHE A 57 3.74 16.39 12.78
N SER A 58 2.98 16.60 13.86
CA SER A 58 1.52 16.72 13.80
C SER A 58 1.09 17.98 13.03
N ILE A 59 1.75 19.11 13.27
CA ILE A 59 1.51 20.34 12.52
C ILE A 59 1.85 20.14 11.04
N LEU A 60 3.02 19.54 10.75
CA LEU A 60 3.46 19.26 9.39
C LEU A 60 2.46 18.35 8.65
N SER A 61 1.93 17.34 9.32
CA SER A 61 0.91 16.43 8.77
C SER A 61 -0.38 17.14 8.44
N VAL A 62 -0.85 18.07 9.27
CA VAL A 62 -2.05 18.87 8.99
C VAL A 62 -1.82 19.81 7.81
N ILE A 63 -0.69 20.52 7.79
CA ILE A 63 -0.33 21.43 6.70
C ILE A 63 -0.23 20.67 5.38
N PHE A 64 0.47 19.53 5.38
CA PHE A 64 0.62 18.67 4.20
C PHE A 64 -0.74 18.15 3.73
N GLY A 65 -1.55 17.59 4.64
CA GLY A 65 -2.88 17.10 4.31
C GLY A 65 -3.79 18.19 3.74
N ALA A 66 -3.82 19.35 4.36
CA ALA A 66 -4.59 20.50 3.87
C ALA A 66 -4.07 20.96 2.49
N ALA A 67 -2.75 21.11 2.33
CA ALA A 67 -2.16 21.54 1.06
C ALA A 67 -2.51 20.57 -0.09
N VAL A 68 -2.44 19.28 0.13
CA VAL A 68 -2.79 18.26 -0.88
C VAL A 68 -4.27 18.28 -1.23
N LEU A 69 -5.16 18.47 -0.24
CA LEU A 69 -6.61 18.55 -0.46
C LEU A 69 -7.03 19.81 -1.24
N PHE A 70 -6.38 20.96 -0.99
CA PHE A 70 -6.68 22.21 -1.69
C PHE A 70 -6.00 22.32 -3.07
N PHE A 71 -4.89 21.63 -3.28
CA PHE A 71 -4.13 21.67 -4.52
C PHE A 71 -4.05 20.29 -5.19
N PRO A 72 -4.97 19.92 -6.09
CA PRO A 72 -4.98 18.60 -6.76
C PRO A 72 -3.67 18.25 -7.47
N LYS A 73 -2.89 19.24 -7.90
CA LYS A 73 -1.56 19.02 -8.49
C LYS A 73 -0.55 18.43 -7.50
N LEU A 74 -0.66 18.77 -6.20
CA LEU A 74 0.17 18.18 -5.16
C LEU A 74 -0.21 16.72 -4.91
N MET A 75 -1.47 16.36 -5.09
CA MET A 75 -1.91 14.96 -5.03
C MET A 75 -1.23 14.11 -6.11
N LEU A 76 -1.21 14.58 -7.36
CA LEU A 76 -0.52 13.88 -8.44
C LEU A 76 0.98 13.72 -8.18
N LEU A 77 1.62 14.70 -7.54
CA LEU A 77 3.01 14.59 -7.12
C LEU A 77 3.19 13.56 -6.00
N ALA A 78 2.30 13.54 -5.00
CA ALA A 78 2.32 12.56 -3.92
C ALA A 78 2.13 11.13 -4.46
N ASP A 79 1.16 10.92 -5.34
CA ASP A 79 0.93 9.64 -6.01
C ASP A 79 2.14 9.21 -6.85
N GLY A 80 2.75 10.17 -7.56
CA GLY A 80 3.99 9.93 -8.31
C GLY A 80 5.13 9.44 -7.40
N VAL A 81 5.34 10.11 -6.26
CA VAL A 81 6.35 9.69 -5.28
C VAL A 81 6.07 8.28 -4.75
N LEU A 82 4.82 7.97 -4.41
CA LEU A 82 4.42 6.64 -3.95
C LEU A 82 4.68 5.57 -5.00
N ILE A 83 4.38 5.84 -6.27
CA ILE A 83 4.63 4.93 -7.38
C ILE A 83 6.12 4.64 -7.52
N TYR A 84 6.98 5.67 -7.52
CA TYR A 84 8.43 5.49 -7.63
C TYR A 84 9.03 4.80 -6.41
N MET A 85 8.53 5.09 -5.20
CA MET A 85 8.92 4.37 -3.99
C MET A 85 8.54 2.88 -4.07
N ALA A 86 7.34 2.57 -4.56
CA ALA A 86 6.91 1.19 -4.76
C ALA A 86 7.77 0.48 -5.82
N ALA A 87 8.08 1.14 -6.94
CA ALA A 87 8.98 0.58 -7.97
C ALA A 87 10.37 0.27 -7.41
N ALA A 88 10.96 1.21 -6.64
CA ALA A 88 12.23 0.99 -5.94
C ALA A 88 12.15 -0.16 -4.94
N TRP A 89 11.05 -0.26 -4.20
CA TRP A 89 10.81 -1.37 -3.29
C TRP A 89 10.77 -2.72 -4.01
N PHE A 90 10.12 -2.82 -5.17
CA PHE A 90 10.12 -4.06 -5.97
C PHE A 90 11.51 -4.46 -6.43
N VAL A 91 12.35 -3.50 -6.84
CA VAL A 91 13.75 -3.78 -7.19
C VAL A 91 14.52 -4.29 -5.98
N LEU A 92 14.42 -3.61 -4.83
CA LEU A 92 15.09 -4.02 -3.59
C LEU A 92 14.63 -5.41 -3.16
N GLN A 93 13.34 -5.67 -3.16
CA GLN A 93 12.78 -6.97 -2.79
C GLN A 93 13.23 -8.07 -3.76
N GLY A 94 13.33 -7.76 -5.05
CA GLY A 94 13.88 -8.67 -6.06
C GLY A 94 15.35 -9.00 -5.77
N ILE A 95 16.18 -8.01 -5.45
CA ILE A 95 17.59 -8.21 -5.08
C ILE A 95 17.69 -9.08 -3.83
N VAL A 96 16.92 -8.78 -2.79
CA VAL A 96 16.89 -9.57 -1.55
C VAL A 96 16.49 -11.02 -1.82
N SER A 97 15.49 -11.26 -2.69
CA SER A 97 15.06 -12.60 -3.08
C SER A 97 16.16 -13.38 -3.80
N VAL A 98 16.90 -12.73 -4.71
CA VAL A 98 18.05 -13.36 -5.40
C VAL A 98 19.16 -13.68 -4.40
N LEU A 99 19.51 -12.77 -3.51
CA LEU A 99 20.51 -12.99 -2.47
C LEU A 99 20.09 -14.14 -1.55
N THR A 100 18.85 -14.18 -1.12
CA THR A 100 18.29 -15.27 -0.29
C THR A 100 18.34 -16.61 -1.02
N ALA A 101 18.03 -16.64 -2.32
CA ALA A 101 18.13 -17.85 -3.14
C ALA A 101 19.56 -18.41 -3.14
N VAL A 102 20.56 -17.55 -3.38
CA VAL A 102 21.94 -17.98 -3.53
C VAL A 102 22.60 -18.33 -2.18
N THR A 103 22.35 -17.52 -1.13
CA THR A 103 23.03 -17.66 0.16
C THR A 103 22.36 -18.66 1.09
N LEU A 104 21.05 -18.54 1.30
CA LEU A 104 20.34 -19.32 2.32
C LEU A 104 19.70 -20.59 1.76
N THR A 105 18.94 -20.48 0.69
CA THR A 105 18.14 -21.62 0.21
C THR A 105 18.97 -22.67 -0.53
N LYS A 106 20.00 -22.24 -1.26
CA LYS A 106 20.92 -23.13 -1.93
C LYS A 106 21.82 -23.87 -0.93
N ALA A 107 22.28 -23.18 0.11
CA ALA A 107 23.10 -23.80 1.16
C ALA A 107 22.34 -24.84 1.98
N THR A 108 21.02 -24.70 2.12
CA THR A 108 20.16 -25.65 2.85
C THR A 108 19.72 -26.86 2.00
N GLY A 109 20.12 -26.93 0.71
CA GLY A 109 19.75 -28.01 -0.20
C GLY A 109 18.26 -28.07 -0.61
N SER A 110 17.49 -27.04 -0.27
CA SER A 110 16.07 -26.94 -0.59
C SER A 110 15.87 -26.65 -2.07
N LYS A 111 14.99 -27.38 -2.78
CA LYS A 111 14.63 -27.12 -4.17
C LYS A 111 13.95 -25.75 -4.38
N LEU A 112 13.55 -25.07 -3.30
CA LEU A 112 12.90 -23.77 -3.33
C LEU A 112 13.83 -22.61 -3.75
N TRP A 113 15.16 -22.84 -3.78
CA TRP A 113 16.11 -21.79 -4.20
C TRP A 113 15.87 -21.33 -5.64
N ILE A 114 15.45 -22.24 -6.54
CA ILE A 114 15.13 -21.90 -7.93
C ILE A 114 13.91 -20.99 -7.97
N LEU A 115 12.89 -21.28 -7.16
CA LEU A 115 11.68 -20.46 -7.08
C LEU A 115 11.99 -19.03 -6.60
N HIS A 116 12.79 -18.91 -5.53
CA HIS A 116 13.23 -17.59 -5.03
C HIS A 116 14.08 -16.84 -6.05
N LEU A 117 14.92 -17.54 -6.80
CA LEU A 117 15.73 -16.95 -7.85
C LEU A 117 14.86 -16.39 -8.98
N ILE A 118 13.89 -17.18 -9.45
CA ILE A 118 12.96 -16.77 -10.53
C ILE A 118 12.14 -15.56 -10.07
N ILE A 119 11.56 -15.63 -8.86
CA ILE A 119 10.77 -14.51 -8.29
C ILE A 119 11.63 -13.27 -8.15
N GLY A 120 12.88 -13.41 -7.69
CA GLY A 120 13.81 -12.29 -7.56
C GLY A 120 14.16 -11.64 -8.88
N ILE A 121 14.46 -12.42 -9.91
CA ILE A 121 14.77 -11.89 -11.26
C ILE A 121 13.53 -11.19 -11.85
N ILE A 122 12.35 -11.80 -11.76
CA ILE A 122 11.09 -11.19 -12.22
C ILE A 122 10.83 -9.90 -11.44
N GLY A 123 11.04 -9.87 -10.11
CA GLY A 123 10.88 -8.68 -9.29
C GLY A 123 11.78 -7.52 -9.72
N ILE A 124 13.06 -7.80 -10.01
CA ILE A 124 14.00 -6.78 -10.52
C ILE A 124 13.54 -6.26 -11.88
N LEU A 125 13.20 -7.15 -12.81
CA LEU A 125 12.75 -6.76 -14.15
C LEU A 125 11.46 -5.92 -14.10
N LEU A 126 10.47 -6.35 -13.32
CA LEU A 126 9.24 -5.60 -13.13
C LEU A 126 9.48 -4.25 -12.45
N GLY A 127 10.32 -4.20 -11.43
CA GLY A 127 10.68 -2.96 -10.76
C GLY A 127 11.38 -1.99 -11.71
N CYS A 128 12.37 -2.43 -12.48
CA CYS A 128 13.03 -1.61 -13.48
C CYS A 128 12.07 -1.13 -14.57
N TYR A 129 11.20 -2.01 -15.07
CA TYR A 129 10.20 -1.66 -16.08
C TYR A 129 9.19 -0.63 -15.55
N SER A 130 8.86 -0.70 -14.28
CA SER A 130 7.95 0.21 -13.59
C SER A 130 8.45 1.65 -13.52
N PHE A 131 9.78 1.88 -13.54
CA PHE A 131 10.33 3.23 -13.62
C PHE A 131 10.01 3.93 -14.94
N PHE A 132 9.89 3.17 -16.04
CA PHE A 132 9.53 3.70 -17.35
C PHE A 132 8.01 3.78 -17.57
N HIS A 133 7.25 2.96 -16.83
CA HIS A 133 5.80 2.86 -16.95
C HIS A 133 5.09 2.95 -15.58
N PRO A 134 5.10 4.13 -14.94
CA PRO A 134 4.55 4.32 -13.59
C PRO A 134 3.05 3.95 -13.48
N ALA A 135 2.28 4.09 -14.56
CA ALA A 135 0.88 3.69 -14.59
C ALA A 135 0.67 2.19 -14.31
N LEU A 136 1.62 1.32 -14.68
CA LEU A 136 1.53 -0.11 -14.39
C LEU A 136 1.61 -0.40 -12.89
N VAL A 137 2.44 0.35 -12.15
CA VAL A 137 2.52 0.22 -10.69
C VAL A 137 1.20 0.62 -10.05
N ALA A 138 0.63 1.75 -10.46
CA ALA A 138 -0.66 2.22 -9.96
C ALA A 138 -1.78 1.20 -10.21
N VAL A 139 -1.86 0.67 -11.43
CA VAL A 139 -2.81 -0.38 -11.80
C VAL A 139 -2.59 -1.65 -10.98
N SER A 140 -1.34 -2.08 -10.79
CA SER A 140 -1.01 -3.27 -10.00
C SER A 140 -1.41 -3.11 -8.53
N ILE A 141 -1.17 -1.95 -7.93
CA ILE A 141 -1.56 -1.66 -6.54
C ILE A 141 -3.09 -1.65 -6.42
N GLY A 142 -3.80 -1.00 -7.35
CA GLY A 142 -5.26 -0.99 -7.36
C GLY A 142 -5.86 -2.39 -7.49
N PHE A 143 -5.26 -3.24 -8.33
CA PHE A 143 -5.65 -4.64 -8.50
C PHE A 143 -5.43 -5.45 -7.21
N LEU A 144 -4.27 -5.27 -6.56
CA LEU A 144 -3.95 -5.94 -5.28
C LEU A 144 -4.91 -5.52 -4.16
N LEU A 145 -5.29 -4.24 -4.10
CA LEU A 145 -6.30 -3.77 -3.16
C LEU A 145 -7.65 -4.44 -3.40
N GLY A 146 -8.08 -4.54 -4.67
CA GLY A 146 -9.30 -5.24 -5.03
C GLY A 146 -9.27 -6.70 -4.60
N PHE A 147 -8.18 -7.40 -4.89
CA PHE A 147 -7.99 -8.79 -4.49
C PHE A 147 -8.02 -8.97 -2.96
N TYR A 148 -7.37 -8.09 -2.22
CA TYR A 148 -7.38 -8.10 -0.76
C TYR A 148 -8.79 -7.91 -0.18
N PHE A 149 -9.59 -7.02 -0.77
CA PHE A 149 -10.98 -6.84 -0.34
C PHE A 149 -11.84 -8.06 -0.62
N VAL A 150 -11.67 -8.71 -1.78
CA VAL A 150 -12.36 -9.96 -2.09
C VAL A 150 -11.99 -11.06 -1.11
N GLU A 151 -10.68 -11.27 -0.87
CA GLU A 151 -10.18 -12.27 0.07
C GLU A 151 -10.72 -12.03 1.50
N THR A 152 -10.63 -10.78 1.97
CA THR A 152 -11.12 -10.41 3.29
C THR A 152 -12.64 -10.61 3.40
N GLY A 153 -13.39 -10.25 2.35
CA GLY A 153 -14.83 -10.47 2.29
C GLY A 153 -15.21 -11.94 2.37
N PHE A 154 -14.51 -12.82 1.65
CA PHE A 154 -14.70 -14.27 1.76
C PHE A 154 -14.35 -14.78 3.14
N ALA A 155 -13.23 -14.36 3.72
CA ALA A 155 -12.82 -14.77 5.07
C ALA A 155 -13.89 -14.40 6.12
N MET A 156 -14.49 -13.19 6.01
CA MET A 156 -15.59 -12.75 6.88
C MET A 156 -16.86 -13.60 6.70
N LEU A 157 -17.20 -13.97 5.46
CA LEU A 157 -18.36 -14.83 5.20
C LEU A 157 -18.15 -16.22 5.81
N PHE A 158 -16.99 -16.85 5.57
CA PHE A 158 -16.70 -18.19 6.12
C PHE A 158 -16.64 -18.18 7.63
N SER A 159 -16.08 -17.14 8.26
CA SER A 159 -16.04 -17.04 9.72
C SER A 159 -17.44 -16.84 10.32
N SER A 160 -18.32 -16.13 9.61
CA SER A 160 -19.70 -15.91 10.07
C SER A 160 -20.56 -17.16 9.97
N VAL A 161 -20.35 -18.00 8.95
CA VAL A 161 -21.07 -19.28 8.78
C VAL A 161 -20.63 -20.31 9.83
N LYS A 162 -19.36 -20.25 10.26
CA LYS A 162 -18.83 -21.19 11.26
C LYS A 162 -19.28 -20.88 12.70
N ASN A 163 -19.62 -19.62 12.97
CA ASN A 163 -19.98 -19.14 14.32
C ASN A 163 -21.49 -18.87 14.49
N GLY A 164 -22.32 -19.18 13.51
CA GLY A 164 -23.80 -19.14 13.56
C GLY A 164 -24.36 -20.55 13.53
#